data_b059ca4a39933bd93c4fada12b1e0117
#
_entry.id   b059ca4a39933bd93c4fada12b1e0117
#
_cell.length_a   1.000
_cell.length_b   1.000
_cell.length_c   1.000
_cell.angle_alpha   90.00
_cell.angle_beta   90.00
_cell.angle_gamma   90.00
#
_symmetry.space_group_name_H-M   'P 1'
#
loop_
_entity.id
_entity.type
_entity.pdbx_description
1 polymer ?
#
loop_
_entity_poly.entity_id
_entity_poly.type
_entity_poly.pdbx_seq_one_letter_code
_entity_poly.pdbx_strand_id
1 'polypeptide(L)'
;MKKLLCILLTVCLLLPAIPKSTSARGYDPAVKIGLYYDSAALPAANLQNVSGMDTGYAFGYYDEDREFVSTYEIEDENQITVLKNTNLWLSGSTYSDVALANYDEEIGAYCLQIDEYFDLEDALDVIEEIEDEDYDAYLCYTSGGFRVRIGQYTSGEEANRELNAVESHIGWPLERRVPNDTCYTVVLTGTAEIVYQFDMLGDYPLGIQPLSEQTWFKGYKYYGGFEYNRVSGNNMNVINVVGLTDYIKGVVPYEVSVSWPVEALKAQALCAKCYTIKSLGKHSSKGFDLCNTTDCQMYCGTNKATDVSDAAVEETEGLFVLYDGEICTTYYHASSGGYTEDAGNIWGKDIPYLKAVEDTYLESLRPFSCTLDLDDITWILQAKGYIDQDVEDMYVSKYSPVGNVLALTVELEDGSTKTFTGDRARTALNSATKGVTIGSHRYTINGGSAEETVNINGTQVGLDDLFAQGDGKKAKSVDLEDGLF
;
A
#
# COMPACT_ATOMS: atom_id res chain seq x y z
N MET A 1 -46.18 35.34 56.84
CA MET A 1 -45.07 34.44 56.50
C MET A 1 -45.42 33.79 55.18
N LYS A 2 -44.97 34.33 54.09
CA LYS A 2 -45.21 33.81 52.72
C LYS A 2 -43.95 33.07 52.29
N LYS A 3 -44.08 31.77 52.06
CA LYS A 3 -42.99 30.97 51.49
C LYS A 3 -42.91 31.23 49.98
N LEU A 4 -41.80 31.76 49.55
CA LEU A 4 -41.48 31.94 48.14
C LEU A 4 -40.92 30.59 47.60
N LEU A 5 -41.65 29.98 46.69
CA LEU A 5 -41.23 28.76 46.00
C LEU A 5 -40.43 29.15 44.75
N CYS A 6 -39.11 29.01 44.80
CA CYS A 6 -38.25 29.15 43.60
C CYS A 6 -38.40 27.89 42.74
N ILE A 7 -39.03 28.05 41.59
CA ILE A 7 -39.01 27.04 40.53
C ILE A 7 -37.73 27.26 39.71
N LEU A 8 -36.77 26.37 39.89
CA LEU A 8 -35.59 26.32 39.03
C LEU A 8 -36.01 25.69 37.68
N LEU A 9 -36.15 26.51 36.66
CA LEU A 9 -36.33 26.00 35.29
C LEU A 9 -34.93 25.49 34.81
N THR A 10 -34.73 24.19 34.83
CA THR A 10 -33.58 23.56 34.20
C THR A 10 -33.85 23.52 32.69
N VAL A 11 -33.31 24.47 31.95
CA VAL A 11 -33.27 24.44 30.50
C VAL A 11 -32.21 23.40 30.12
N CYS A 12 -32.61 22.18 29.80
CA CYS A 12 -31.76 21.23 29.12
C CYS A 12 -31.53 21.73 27.69
N LEU A 13 -30.44 22.43 27.48
CA LEU A 13 -29.86 22.63 26.15
C LEU A 13 -29.44 21.23 25.65
N LEU A 14 -30.20 20.69 24.71
CA LEU A 14 -29.77 19.60 23.87
C LEU A 14 -28.64 20.12 22.98
N LEU A 15 -27.43 20.17 23.52
CA LEU A 15 -26.24 20.23 22.69
C LEU A 15 -26.14 18.88 21.96
N PRO A 16 -25.93 18.86 20.63
CA PRO A 16 -25.60 17.62 19.96
C PRO A 16 -24.41 17.00 20.66
N ALA A 17 -24.51 15.73 20.98
CA ALA A 17 -23.47 14.99 21.69
C ALA A 17 -22.17 15.09 20.86
N ILE A 18 -21.25 15.93 21.33
CA ILE A 18 -19.89 15.95 20.83
C ILE A 18 -19.33 14.56 21.11
N PRO A 19 -18.86 13.81 20.11
CA PRO A 19 -18.29 12.50 20.36
C PRO A 19 -17.14 12.65 21.34
N LYS A 20 -17.21 11.91 22.45
CA LYS A 20 -16.12 11.87 23.42
C LYS A 20 -14.92 11.22 22.76
N SER A 21 -13.85 11.97 22.56
CA SER A 21 -12.56 11.40 22.20
C SER A 21 -12.01 10.63 23.41
N THR A 22 -11.94 9.32 23.30
CA THR A 22 -11.15 8.51 24.24
C THR A 22 -9.71 8.51 23.72
N SER A 23 -8.80 9.11 24.49
CA SER A 23 -7.37 9.08 24.19
C SER A 23 -6.82 7.69 24.55
N ALA A 24 -6.37 6.95 23.55
CA ALA A 24 -5.57 5.74 23.72
C ALA A 24 -4.08 6.09 23.61
N ARG A 25 -3.57 6.94 24.52
CA ARG A 25 -2.15 7.29 24.54
C ARG A 25 -1.31 6.01 24.64
N GLY A 26 -0.37 5.82 23.71
CA GLY A 26 0.51 4.66 23.64
C GLY A 26 -0.02 3.52 22.72
N TYR A 27 -1.16 3.68 22.04
CA TYR A 27 -1.59 2.73 21.01
C TYR A 27 -1.00 3.13 19.66
N ASP A 28 0.15 2.54 19.33
CA ASP A 28 0.88 2.72 18.05
C ASP A 28 1.25 1.34 17.49
N PRO A 29 0.27 0.56 17.01
CA PRO A 29 0.53 -0.78 16.52
C PRO A 29 1.41 -0.77 15.27
N ALA A 30 2.29 -1.76 15.14
CA ALA A 30 3.02 -1.98 13.91
C ALA A 30 2.06 -2.40 12.78
N VAL A 31 2.24 -1.83 11.60
CA VAL A 31 1.50 -2.15 10.37
C VAL A 31 2.46 -2.66 9.30
N LYS A 32 2.00 -3.61 8.49
CA LYS A 32 2.75 -4.19 7.37
C LYS A 32 2.26 -3.60 6.05
N ILE A 33 3.13 -2.87 5.35
CA ILE A 33 2.80 -2.19 4.10
C ILE A 33 3.56 -2.83 2.94
N GLY A 34 2.83 -3.42 1.99
CA GLY A 34 3.42 -3.98 0.78
C GLY A 34 3.94 -2.87 -0.14
N LEU A 35 5.26 -2.79 -0.31
CA LEU A 35 5.91 -1.81 -1.19
C LEU A 35 6.10 -2.34 -2.61
N TYR A 36 6.62 -3.56 -2.73
CA TYR A 36 6.83 -4.28 -3.99
C TYR A 36 6.31 -5.70 -3.84
N TYR A 37 5.38 -6.12 -4.67
CA TYR A 37 4.69 -7.41 -4.55
C TYR A 37 4.08 -7.86 -5.88
N ASP A 38 3.63 -9.09 -5.97
CA ASP A 38 3.07 -9.69 -7.20
C ASP A 38 4.05 -9.56 -8.39
N SER A 39 3.60 -8.98 -9.50
CA SER A 39 4.44 -8.77 -10.69
C SER A 39 5.57 -7.74 -10.49
N ALA A 40 5.51 -6.94 -9.42
CA ALA A 40 6.53 -5.97 -9.05
C ALA A 40 7.51 -6.51 -7.98
N ALA A 41 7.36 -7.76 -7.52
CA ALA A 41 8.28 -8.40 -6.60
C ALA A 41 9.71 -8.43 -7.16
N LEU A 42 10.71 -8.34 -6.29
CA LEU A 42 12.11 -8.08 -6.66
C LEU A 42 13.00 -9.30 -6.45
N PRO A 43 13.98 -9.56 -7.36
CA PRO A 43 15.04 -10.56 -7.12
C PRO A 43 16.06 -10.07 -6.10
N ALA A 44 16.22 -8.74 -5.96
CA ALA A 44 17.16 -8.07 -5.08
C ALA A 44 16.58 -6.76 -4.55
N ALA A 45 16.86 -6.42 -3.30
CA ALA A 45 16.36 -5.23 -2.60
C ALA A 45 17.49 -4.53 -1.85
N ASN A 46 17.93 -3.35 -2.35
CA ASN A 46 19.00 -2.58 -1.74
C ASN A 46 18.42 -1.67 -0.64
N LEU A 47 19.03 -1.67 0.52
CA LEU A 47 18.80 -0.73 1.61
C LEU A 47 20.02 0.16 1.79
N GLN A 48 19.79 1.43 2.15
CA GLN A 48 20.84 2.39 2.45
C GLN A 48 20.44 3.25 3.64
N ASN A 49 21.31 3.35 4.65
CA ASN A 49 21.09 4.26 5.76
C ASN A 49 21.09 5.72 5.30
N VAL A 50 20.37 6.57 6.01
CA VAL A 50 20.33 8.00 5.72
C VAL A 50 21.60 8.67 6.25
N SER A 51 22.28 9.45 5.41
CA SER A 51 23.52 10.13 5.79
C SER A 51 23.33 11.05 7.00
N GLY A 52 24.20 10.93 7.98
CA GLY A 52 24.17 11.70 9.24
C GLY A 52 23.31 11.09 10.34
N MET A 53 22.78 9.89 10.12
CA MET A 53 22.15 9.04 11.13
C MET A 53 23.08 7.87 11.47
N ASP A 54 22.68 7.06 12.46
CA ASP A 54 23.38 5.81 12.77
C ASP A 54 23.43 4.89 11.55
N THR A 55 24.46 4.05 11.46
CA THR A 55 24.66 3.09 10.37
C THR A 55 24.61 1.67 10.89
N GLY A 56 24.26 0.74 10.01
CA GLY A 56 24.17 -0.67 10.34
C GLY A 56 22.76 -1.24 10.25
N TYR A 57 22.67 -2.55 10.45
CA TYR A 57 21.45 -3.33 10.29
C TYR A 57 21.41 -4.49 11.28
N ALA A 58 20.24 -4.67 11.90
CA ALA A 58 19.91 -5.89 12.64
C ALA A 58 19.12 -6.84 11.73
N PHE A 59 19.49 -8.11 11.73
CA PHE A 59 18.85 -9.19 11.00
C PHE A 59 18.06 -10.08 11.95
N GLY A 60 16.94 -10.60 11.49
CA GLY A 60 16.08 -11.43 12.32
C GLY A 60 14.73 -11.67 11.66
N TYR A 61 13.67 -11.56 12.43
CA TYR A 61 12.29 -11.74 11.96
C TYR A 61 11.32 -10.96 12.83
N TYR A 62 10.10 -10.76 12.34
CA TYR A 62 8.99 -10.23 13.13
C TYR A 62 8.13 -11.40 13.60
N ASP A 63 7.86 -11.45 14.91
CA ASP A 63 7.02 -12.47 15.52
C ASP A 63 5.52 -12.26 15.25
N GLU A 64 4.66 -13.05 15.89
CA GLU A 64 3.20 -12.96 15.74
C GLU A 64 2.63 -11.62 16.23
N ASP A 65 3.29 -11.00 17.22
CA ASP A 65 2.94 -9.68 17.75
C ASP A 65 3.55 -8.53 16.94
N ARG A 66 4.31 -8.85 15.90
CA ARG A 66 5.07 -7.93 15.02
C ARG A 66 6.22 -7.24 15.73
N GLU A 67 6.70 -7.79 16.83
CA GLU A 67 7.92 -7.35 17.48
C GLU A 67 9.13 -7.94 16.75
N PHE A 68 10.17 -7.11 16.59
CA PHE A 68 11.38 -7.56 15.90
C PHE A 68 12.26 -8.39 16.85
N VAL A 69 12.58 -9.61 16.40
CA VAL A 69 13.49 -10.51 17.09
C VAL A 69 14.83 -10.48 16.37
N SER A 70 15.82 -9.78 16.95
CA SER A 70 17.18 -9.72 16.41
C SER A 70 17.92 -11.04 16.62
N THR A 71 18.64 -11.47 15.62
CA THR A 71 19.53 -12.65 15.68
C THR A 71 20.99 -12.28 15.48
N TYR A 72 21.28 -11.30 14.61
CA TYR A 72 22.61 -10.82 14.30
C TYR A 72 22.56 -9.34 13.91
N GLU A 73 23.62 -8.60 14.19
CA GLU A 73 23.74 -7.17 13.86
C GLU A 73 25.09 -6.89 13.22
N ILE A 74 25.10 -6.02 12.22
CA ILE A 74 26.31 -5.44 11.64
C ILE A 74 26.28 -3.94 11.89
N GLU A 75 27.36 -3.41 12.43
CA GLU A 75 27.55 -1.98 12.62
C GLU A 75 28.41 -1.42 11.48
N ASP A 76 28.40 -0.09 11.31
CA ASP A 76 29.23 0.64 10.35
C ASP A 76 28.98 0.37 8.86
N GLU A 77 28.07 -0.56 8.51
CA GLU A 77 27.70 -0.82 7.13
C GLU A 77 26.55 0.10 6.67
N ASN A 78 26.83 0.90 5.64
CA ASN A 78 25.87 1.89 5.15
C ASN A 78 24.86 1.31 4.14
N GLN A 79 25.23 0.27 3.39
CA GLN A 79 24.42 -0.27 2.32
C GLN A 79 24.51 -1.80 2.26
N ILE A 80 23.33 -2.43 2.27
CA ILE A 80 23.21 -3.88 2.08
C ILE A 80 22.18 -4.18 0.97
N THR A 81 22.30 -5.37 0.39
CA THR A 81 21.32 -5.89 -0.55
C THR A 81 20.81 -7.24 -0.12
N VAL A 82 19.50 -7.37 0.01
CA VAL A 82 18.83 -8.66 0.22
C VAL A 82 18.60 -9.31 -1.13
N LEU A 83 19.04 -10.55 -1.28
CA LEU A 83 18.92 -11.35 -2.49
C LEU A 83 18.01 -12.57 -2.23
N LYS A 84 17.23 -12.95 -3.22
CA LYS A 84 16.62 -14.27 -3.21
C LYS A 84 17.70 -15.35 -3.42
N ASN A 85 17.59 -16.49 -2.77
CA ASN A 85 18.56 -17.55 -2.89
C ASN A 85 18.43 -18.30 -4.23
N THR A 86 19.09 -17.75 -5.25
CA THR A 86 19.25 -18.30 -6.61
C THR A 86 20.54 -17.73 -7.21
N ASN A 87 21.07 -18.32 -8.29
CA ASN A 87 22.17 -17.68 -8.99
C ASN A 87 21.77 -16.31 -9.53
N LEU A 88 22.63 -15.33 -9.31
CA LEU A 88 22.42 -13.94 -9.73
C LEU A 88 23.68 -13.40 -10.41
N TRP A 89 23.50 -12.41 -11.28
CA TRP A 89 24.57 -11.71 -11.97
C TRP A 89 24.62 -10.28 -11.48
N LEU A 90 25.79 -9.86 -11.01
CA LEU A 90 26.07 -8.52 -10.53
C LEU A 90 26.64 -7.65 -11.66
N SER A 91 26.08 -6.44 -11.84
CA SER A 91 26.66 -5.40 -12.69
C SER A 91 26.50 -4.05 -12.00
N GLY A 92 27.62 -3.46 -11.56
CA GLY A 92 27.66 -2.30 -10.67
C GLY A 92 26.98 -2.59 -9.34
N SER A 93 25.85 -1.98 -9.06
CA SER A 93 25.01 -2.27 -7.87
C SER A 93 23.68 -2.96 -8.21
N THR A 94 23.57 -3.50 -9.41
CA THR A 94 22.36 -4.17 -9.90
C THR A 94 22.56 -5.67 -9.92
N TYR A 95 21.65 -6.39 -9.28
CA TYR A 95 21.60 -7.84 -9.21
C TYR A 95 20.44 -8.35 -10.07
N SER A 96 20.71 -9.27 -10.98
CA SER A 96 19.75 -9.80 -11.93
C SER A 96 19.67 -11.32 -11.84
N ASP A 97 18.47 -11.87 -11.87
CA ASP A 97 18.21 -13.32 -11.99
C ASP A 97 18.10 -13.78 -13.45
N VAL A 98 18.31 -12.86 -14.38
CA VAL A 98 18.45 -13.15 -15.81
C VAL A 98 19.90 -12.94 -16.20
N ALA A 99 20.49 -13.92 -16.86
CA ALA A 99 21.88 -13.87 -17.28
C ALA A 99 22.17 -12.59 -18.09
N LEU A 100 23.17 -11.86 -17.65
CA LEU A 100 23.62 -10.63 -18.30
C LEU A 100 24.73 -10.94 -19.31
N ALA A 101 24.72 -10.26 -20.46
CA ALA A 101 25.80 -10.43 -21.46
C ALA A 101 27.15 -9.88 -20.96
N ASN A 102 27.11 -8.86 -20.09
CA ASN A 102 28.26 -8.32 -19.39
C ASN A 102 27.88 -8.20 -17.91
N TYR A 103 28.67 -8.75 -17.06
CA TYR A 103 28.51 -8.69 -15.61
C TYR A 103 29.91 -8.61 -14.97
N ASP A 104 29.95 -8.11 -13.75
CA ASP A 104 31.18 -7.97 -12.99
C ASP A 104 31.48 -9.28 -12.26
N GLU A 105 30.42 -9.90 -11.69
CA GLU A 105 30.53 -11.09 -10.86
C GLU A 105 29.25 -11.95 -10.94
N GLU A 106 29.38 -13.26 -10.71
CA GLU A 106 28.26 -14.20 -10.59
C GLU A 106 28.17 -14.69 -9.14
N ILE A 107 26.99 -14.56 -8.55
CA ILE A 107 26.71 -14.98 -7.18
C ILE A 107 26.06 -16.35 -7.23
N GLY A 108 26.78 -17.36 -6.76
CA GLY A 108 26.29 -18.73 -6.66
C GLY A 108 25.35 -18.92 -5.48
N ALA A 109 24.33 -19.74 -5.66
CA ALA A 109 23.36 -20.03 -4.62
C ALA A 109 23.59 -21.36 -3.91
N TYR A 110 24.54 -22.17 -4.36
CA TYR A 110 24.98 -23.39 -3.70
C TYR A 110 26.14 -23.05 -2.76
N CYS A 111 26.19 -23.69 -1.58
CA CYS A 111 27.28 -23.54 -0.64
C CYS A 111 27.58 -24.87 0.10
N LEU A 112 28.66 -24.89 0.84
CA LEU A 112 28.96 -25.92 1.84
C LEU A 112 28.52 -25.41 3.20
N GLN A 113 28.16 -26.29 4.12
CA GLN A 113 27.69 -25.94 5.46
C GLN A 113 28.29 -26.93 6.45
N ILE A 114 28.79 -26.41 7.57
CA ILE A 114 29.25 -27.27 8.68
C ILE A 114 28.03 -27.96 9.29
N ASP A 115 28.10 -29.26 9.48
CA ASP A 115 27.02 -30.08 10.04
C ASP A 115 26.97 -29.99 11.58
N GLU A 116 27.03 -28.77 12.12
CA GLU A 116 26.94 -28.48 13.54
C GLU A 116 26.20 -27.16 13.76
N TYR A 117 25.45 -27.04 14.88
CA TYR A 117 24.84 -25.79 15.33
C TYR A 117 25.74 -25.10 16.32
N PHE A 118 25.78 -23.78 16.23
CA PHE A 118 26.58 -22.92 17.06
C PHE A 118 25.70 -21.89 17.80
N ASP A 119 26.19 -21.37 18.91
CA ASP A 119 25.77 -20.04 19.33
C ASP A 119 26.46 -18.96 18.46
N LEU A 120 26.14 -17.69 18.68
CA LEU A 120 26.65 -16.63 17.81
C LEU A 120 28.17 -16.44 17.96
N GLU A 121 28.69 -16.49 19.20
CA GLU A 121 30.11 -16.27 19.51
C GLU A 121 30.94 -17.38 18.87
N ASP A 122 30.60 -18.64 19.14
CA ASP A 122 31.29 -19.81 18.58
C ASP A 122 31.23 -19.82 17.03
N ALA A 123 30.09 -19.41 16.42
CA ALA A 123 29.98 -19.35 14.97
C ALA A 123 30.91 -18.31 14.34
N LEU A 124 31.07 -17.15 14.97
CA LEU A 124 31.97 -16.10 14.50
C LEU A 124 33.43 -16.48 14.63
N ASP A 125 33.81 -17.15 15.73
CA ASP A 125 35.15 -17.68 15.90
C ASP A 125 35.51 -18.72 14.82
N VAL A 126 34.56 -19.61 14.49
CA VAL A 126 34.76 -20.60 13.43
C VAL A 126 34.85 -19.94 12.04
N ILE A 127 34.10 -18.87 11.80
CA ILE A 127 34.20 -18.09 10.55
C ILE A 127 35.63 -17.51 10.43
N GLU A 128 36.14 -16.84 11.48
CA GLU A 128 37.49 -16.28 11.48
C GLU A 128 38.57 -17.36 11.23
N GLU A 129 38.46 -18.54 11.85
CA GLU A 129 39.38 -19.68 11.62
C GLU A 129 39.35 -20.14 10.14
N ILE A 130 38.18 -20.15 9.48
CA ILE A 130 38.04 -20.59 8.09
C ILE A 130 38.53 -19.53 7.11
N GLU A 131 38.31 -18.25 7.41
CA GLU A 131 38.81 -17.13 6.60
C GLU A 131 40.33 -17.02 6.66
N ASP A 132 40.98 -17.37 7.79
CA ASP A 132 42.45 -17.46 7.92
C ASP A 132 43.05 -18.54 6.98
N GLU A 133 42.25 -19.49 6.53
CA GLU A 133 42.62 -20.55 5.57
C GLU A 133 42.24 -20.19 4.11
N ASP A 134 41.97 -18.91 3.82
CA ASP A 134 41.64 -18.36 2.51
C ASP A 134 40.30 -18.89 1.91
N TYR A 135 39.32 -19.24 2.76
CA TYR A 135 37.96 -19.58 2.33
C TYR A 135 36.94 -18.52 2.75
N ASP A 136 36.05 -18.13 1.84
CA ASP A 136 34.93 -17.26 2.18
C ASP A 136 33.92 -18.02 3.07
N ALA A 137 33.72 -17.56 4.30
CA ALA A 137 32.77 -18.11 5.24
C ALA A 137 31.78 -17.04 5.72
N TYR A 138 30.58 -17.46 6.06
CA TYR A 138 29.53 -16.51 6.51
C TYR A 138 28.49 -17.19 7.39
N LEU A 139 27.84 -16.34 8.18
CA LEU A 139 26.82 -16.75 9.15
C LEU A 139 25.49 -17.07 8.46
N CYS A 140 24.85 -18.16 8.90
CA CYS A 140 23.49 -18.50 8.52
C CYS A 140 22.62 -18.79 9.75
N TYR A 141 21.51 -18.10 9.93
CA TYR A 141 20.54 -18.39 10.97
C TYR A 141 19.45 -19.33 10.44
N THR A 142 19.16 -20.36 11.23
CA THR A 142 18.17 -21.40 10.90
C THR A 142 17.25 -21.66 12.09
N SER A 143 16.20 -22.46 11.94
CA SER A 143 15.29 -22.83 13.04
C SER A 143 15.97 -23.56 14.21
N GLY A 144 17.18 -24.10 14.00
CA GLY A 144 17.96 -24.76 15.05
C GLY A 144 19.04 -23.92 15.69
N GLY A 145 19.25 -22.69 15.21
CA GLY A 145 20.36 -21.81 15.62
C GLY A 145 21.27 -21.43 14.46
N PHE A 146 22.48 -20.99 14.79
CA PHE A 146 23.46 -20.59 13.78
C PHE A 146 24.17 -21.77 13.12
N ARG A 147 24.50 -21.59 11.87
CA ARG A 147 25.34 -22.45 11.03
C ARG A 147 26.42 -21.61 10.38
N VAL A 148 27.57 -22.20 10.10
CA VAL A 148 28.60 -21.60 9.27
C VAL A 148 28.49 -22.17 7.87
N ARG A 149 28.40 -21.31 6.87
CA ARG A 149 28.38 -21.64 5.44
C ARG A 149 29.64 -21.15 4.75
N ILE A 150 30.07 -21.90 3.73
CA ILE A 150 31.37 -21.68 3.09
C ILE A 150 31.19 -21.68 1.58
N GLY A 151 31.78 -20.68 0.95
CA GLY A 151 31.79 -20.48 -0.49
C GLY A 151 30.44 -20.19 -1.10
N GLN A 152 30.46 -19.89 -2.40
CA GLN A 152 29.28 -19.65 -3.21
C GLN A 152 29.52 -20.26 -4.59
N TYR A 153 28.78 -21.31 -4.89
CA TYR A 153 28.95 -22.09 -6.12
C TYR A 153 27.73 -21.93 -7.01
N THR A 154 27.96 -21.94 -8.32
CA THR A 154 26.88 -21.75 -9.31
C THR A 154 26.13 -23.05 -9.64
N SER A 155 26.70 -24.20 -9.25
CA SER A 155 26.09 -25.50 -9.46
C SER A 155 26.38 -26.49 -8.33
N GLY A 156 25.50 -27.47 -8.17
CA GLY A 156 25.73 -28.58 -7.24
C GLY A 156 26.89 -29.49 -7.60
N GLU A 157 27.30 -29.54 -8.88
CA GLU A 157 28.49 -30.30 -9.34
C GLU A 157 29.76 -29.59 -8.88
N GLU A 158 29.80 -28.29 -8.98
CA GLU A 158 30.89 -27.43 -8.51
C GLU A 158 31.05 -27.58 -7.00
N ALA A 159 30.00 -27.36 -6.21
CA ALA A 159 30.02 -27.54 -4.77
C ALA A 159 30.47 -28.94 -4.32
N ASN A 160 29.99 -29.99 -5.01
CA ASN A 160 30.41 -31.36 -4.69
C ASN A 160 31.89 -31.63 -5.00
N ARG A 161 32.45 -30.98 -6.02
CA ARG A 161 33.86 -31.14 -6.39
C ARG A 161 34.78 -30.56 -5.34
N GLU A 162 34.40 -29.43 -4.75
CA GLU A 162 35.17 -28.71 -3.73
C GLU A 162 34.97 -29.33 -2.32
N LEU A 163 33.83 -29.99 -2.04
CA LEU A 163 33.44 -30.44 -0.70
C LEU A 163 34.55 -31.22 0.02
N ASN A 164 35.10 -32.27 -0.59
CA ASN A 164 36.10 -33.12 0.07
C ASN A 164 37.43 -32.39 0.30
N ALA A 165 37.78 -31.45 -0.58
CA ALA A 165 39.01 -30.68 -0.46
C ALA A 165 38.88 -29.68 0.69
N VAL A 166 37.78 -28.95 0.74
CA VAL A 166 37.48 -27.97 1.81
C VAL A 166 37.36 -28.68 3.15
N GLU A 167 36.54 -29.76 3.25
CA GLU A 167 36.38 -30.55 4.46
C GLU A 167 37.73 -31.07 5.03
N SER A 168 38.59 -31.56 4.15
CA SER A 168 39.90 -32.06 4.57
C SER A 168 40.86 -30.96 5.02
N HIS A 169 40.67 -29.74 4.49
CA HIS A 169 41.55 -28.61 4.81
C HIS A 169 41.17 -27.94 6.15
N ILE A 170 39.87 -27.64 6.31
CA ILE A 170 39.36 -26.94 7.50
C ILE A 170 39.11 -27.88 8.69
N GLY A 171 39.00 -29.20 8.43
CA GLY A 171 38.83 -30.23 9.48
C GLY A 171 37.39 -30.34 10.03
N TRP A 172 36.41 -29.67 9.45
CA TRP A 172 35.01 -29.72 9.83
C TRP A 172 34.19 -30.57 8.87
N PRO A 173 33.29 -31.46 9.35
CA PRO A 173 32.36 -32.18 8.49
C PRO A 173 31.44 -31.22 7.73
N LEU A 174 31.33 -31.42 6.41
CA LEU A 174 30.58 -30.53 5.54
C LEU A 174 29.44 -31.24 4.82
N GLU A 175 28.32 -30.54 4.68
CA GLU A 175 27.25 -30.89 3.77
C GLU A 175 27.05 -29.84 2.66
N ARG A 176 26.69 -30.30 1.47
CA ARG A 176 26.29 -29.38 0.40
C ARG A 176 24.88 -28.85 0.64
N ARG A 177 24.70 -27.53 0.59
CA ARG A 177 23.38 -26.91 0.54
C ARG A 177 22.98 -26.57 -0.89
N VAL A 178 21.68 -26.66 -1.15
CA VAL A 178 21.08 -26.32 -2.45
C VAL A 178 20.21 -25.09 -2.31
N PRO A 179 20.06 -24.31 -3.40
CA PRO A 179 19.13 -23.17 -3.40
C PRO A 179 17.72 -23.59 -2.99
N ASN A 180 17.07 -22.75 -2.22
CA ASN A 180 15.68 -22.95 -1.84
C ASN A 180 14.91 -21.60 -1.83
N ASP A 181 13.59 -21.64 -1.72
CA ASP A 181 12.73 -20.46 -1.76
C ASP A 181 12.41 -19.88 -0.38
N THR A 182 12.95 -20.45 0.68
CA THR A 182 12.83 -19.93 2.07
C THR A 182 14.11 -19.27 2.57
N CYS A 183 15.21 -19.42 1.84
CA CYS A 183 16.49 -18.82 2.18
C CYS A 183 16.65 -17.44 1.52
N TYR A 184 17.19 -16.50 2.29
CA TYR A 184 17.54 -15.15 1.87
C TYR A 184 19.03 -14.94 2.08
N THR A 185 19.69 -14.28 1.14
CA THR A 185 21.11 -13.95 1.20
C THR A 185 21.27 -12.45 1.31
N VAL A 186 22.06 -11.96 2.25
CA VAL A 186 22.40 -10.56 2.40
C VAL A 186 23.85 -10.35 2.01
N VAL A 187 24.08 -9.39 1.11
CA VAL A 187 25.42 -9.02 0.64
C VAL A 187 25.70 -7.54 0.89
N LEU A 188 26.96 -7.16 0.93
CA LEU A 188 27.36 -5.76 0.83
C LEU A 188 26.98 -5.24 -0.57
N THR A 189 26.30 -4.10 -0.64
CA THR A 189 25.78 -3.59 -1.92
C THR A 189 26.89 -3.29 -2.94
N GLY A 190 26.76 -3.85 -4.14
CA GLY A 190 27.75 -3.70 -5.21
C GLY A 190 28.88 -4.71 -5.16
N THR A 191 28.77 -5.74 -4.34
CA THR A 191 29.73 -6.85 -4.21
C THR A 191 28.98 -8.20 -4.25
N ALA A 192 29.73 -9.31 -4.31
CA ALA A 192 29.22 -10.65 -4.08
C ALA A 192 29.50 -11.14 -2.65
N GLU A 193 30.05 -10.31 -1.79
CA GLU A 193 30.39 -10.64 -0.41
C GLU A 193 29.14 -10.90 0.43
N ILE A 194 28.96 -12.14 0.86
CA ILE A 194 27.83 -12.56 1.69
C ILE A 194 28.16 -12.27 3.15
N VAL A 195 27.35 -11.42 3.78
CA VAL A 195 27.51 -11.08 5.22
C VAL A 195 26.57 -11.91 6.10
N TYR A 196 25.46 -12.40 5.54
CA TYR A 196 24.48 -13.14 6.32
C TYR A 196 23.52 -13.93 5.42
N GLN A 197 23.09 -15.09 5.91
CA GLN A 197 21.96 -15.82 5.34
C GLN A 197 20.92 -16.13 6.41
N PHE A 198 19.66 -16.15 5.99
CA PHE A 198 18.52 -16.48 6.84
C PHE A 198 17.71 -17.60 6.19
N ASP A 199 17.59 -18.74 6.86
CA ASP A 199 16.99 -19.96 6.32
C ASP A 199 16.13 -20.69 7.37
N MET A 200 15.02 -20.08 7.74
CA MET A 200 14.06 -20.58 8.74
C MET A 200 13.07 -21.61 8.16
N LEU A 201 13.34 -22.14 6.97
CA LEU A 201 12.49 -23.13 6.28
C LEU A 201 11.02 -22.69 6.11
N GLY A 202 10.78 -21.37 6.14
CA GLY A 202 9.45 -20.76 5.95
C GLY A 202 8.66 -20.53 7.25
N ASP A 203 9.20 -20.80 8.42
CA ASP A 203 8.55 -20.50 9.69
C ASP A 203 8.35 -18.99 9.88
N TYR A 204 9.39 -18.23 9.55
CA TYR A 204 9.36 -16.76 9.54
C TYR A 204 10.05 -16.21 8.29
N PRO A 205 9.54 -15.12 7.68
CA PRO A 205 10.26 -14.35 6.67
C PRO A 205 11.46 -13.61 7.26
N LEU A 206 12.48 -13.30 6.44
CA LEU A 206 13.57 -12.44 6.87
C LEU A 206 13.05 -11.05 7.23
N GLY A 207 13.34 -10.59 8.43
CA GLY A 207 13.18 -9.22 8.91
C GLY A 207 14.53 -8.51 8.95
N ILE A 208 14.54 -7.24 8.58
CA ILE A 208 15.70 -6.34 8.75
C ILE A 208 15.23 -5.07 9.44
N GLN A 209 15.86 -4.75 10.54
CA GLN A 209 15.69 -3.50 11.25
C GLN A 209 16.95 -2.64 11.04
N PRO A 210 16.89 -1.55 10.26
CA PRO A 210 18.00 -0.61 10.18
C PRO A 210 18.28 0.02 11.55
N LEU A 211 19.55 0.25 11.88
CA LEU A 211 19.93 0.95 13.11
C LEU A 211 19.71 2.46 13.00
N SER A 212 19.64 2.99 11.76
CA SER A 212 19.23 4.36 11.50
C SER A 212 17.73 4.54 11.65
N GLU A 213 17.29 5.73 12.10
CA GLU A 213 15.87 6.07 12.24
C GLU A 213 15.09 5.94 10.91
N GLN A 214 15.74 6.28 9.79
CA GLN A 214 15.19 6.15 8.44
C GLN A 214 16.15 5.47 7.50
N THR A 215 15.60 4.79 6.49
CA THR A 215 16.37 4.05 5.49
C THR A 215 15.86 4.35 4.08
N TRP A 216 16.80 4.54 3.16
CA TRP A 216 16.50 4.66 1.73
C TRP A 216 16.19 3.29 1.12
N PHE A 217 15.06 3.22 0.43
CA PHE A 217 14.69 2.11 -0.43
C PHE A 217 14.05 2.64 -1.71
N LYS A 218 14.63 2.29 -2.87
CA LYS A 218 14.12 2.70 -4.20
C LYS A 218 13.88 4.22 -4.34
N GLY A 219 14.72 5.05 -3.72
CA GLY A 219 14.65 6.52 -3.82
C GLY A 219 13.69 7.18 -2.84
N TYR A 220 13.11 6.43 -1.93
CA TYR A 220 12.24 6.92 -0.86
C TYR A 220 12.83 6.58 0.51
N LYS A 221 12.59 7.46 1.50
CA LYS A 221 12.97 7.23 2.89
C LYS A 221 11.80 6.64 3.65
N TYR A 222 12.07 5.61 4.44
CA TYR A 222 11.08 4.93 5.26
C TYR A 222 11.52 4.87 6.72
N TYR A 223 10.59 5.04 7.63
CA TYR A 223 10.72 4.63 9.03
C TYR A 223 10.52 3.12 9.16
N GLY A 224 10.92 2.59 10.33
CA GLY A 224 10.73 1.18 10.67
C GLY A 224 11.63 0.24 9.90
N GLY A 225 11.27 -1.04 9.91
CA GLY A 225 12.05 -2.09 9.28
C GLY A 225 11.41 -2.66 8.02
N PHE A 226 12.02 -3.72 7.53
CA PHE A 226 11.60 -4.38 6.29
C PHE A 226 11.45 -5.88 6.52
N GLU A 227 10.42 -6.46 5.92
CA GLU A 227 10.21 -7.90 5.87
C GLU A 227 10.20 -8.37 4.42
N TYR A 228 10.81 -9.52 4.17
CA TYR A 228 10.94 -10.09 2.83
C TYR A 228 10.27 -11.45 2.80
N ASN A 229 9.26 -11.63 1.97
CA ASN A 229 8.67 -12.95 1.79
C ASN A 229 8.59 -13.36 0.31
N ARG A 230 8.67 -14.66 0.05
CA ARG A 230 8.60 -15.24 -1.29
C ARG A 230 7.30 -16.03 -1.42
N VAL A 231 6.28 -15.37 -1.96
CA VAL A 231 5.02 -16.05 -2.26
C VAL A 231 5.19 -16.86 -3.54
N SER A 232 4.97 -18.16 -3.46
CA SER A 232 5.05 -19.09 -4.61
C SER A 232 6.45 -19.28 -5.22
N GLY A 233 7.50 -19.16 -4.40
CA GLY A 233 8.89 -19.46 -4.83
C GLY A 233 9.53 -18.48 -5.81
N ASN A 234 8.85 -17.37 -6.10
CA ASN A 234 9.29 -16.33 -7.04
C ASN A 234 10.19 -15.26 -6.40
N ASN A 235 10.18 -14.08 -6.98
CA ASN A 235 10.83 -12.91 -6.41
C ASN A 235 10.27 -12.55 -5.03
N MET A 236 11.01 -11.72 -4.30
CA MET A 236 10.66 -11.32 -2.95
C MET A 236 9.65 -10.18 -2.97
N ASN A 237 8.56 -10.33 -2.23
CA ASN A 237 7.78 -9.19 -1.79
C ASN A 237 8.63 -8.39 -0.79
N VAL A 238 8.61 -7.07 -0.90
CA VAL A 238 9.24 -6.15 0.05
C VAL A 238 8.15 -5.44 0.82
N ILE A 239 8.15 -5.63 2.13
CA ILE A 239 7.13 -5.16 3.05
C ILE A 239 7.81 -4.22 4.06
N ASN A 240 7.29 -3.02 4.24
CA ASN A 240 7.73 -2.14 5.31
C ASN A 240 6.92 -2.44 6.58
N VAL A 241 7.61 -2.71 7.68
CA VAL A 241 7.01 -2.92 9.01
C VAL A 241 7.28 -1.67 9.82
N VAL A 242 6.23 -0.93 10.17
CA VAL A 242 6.36 0.43 10.70
C VAL A 242 5.27 0.73 11.71
N GLY A 243 5.55 1.53 12.74
CA GLY A 243 4.55 2.04 13.66
C GLY A 243 3.47 2.86 12.94
N LEU A 244 2.22 2.79 13.42
CA LEU A 244 1.10 3.49 12.80
C LEU A 244 1.36 5.00 12.63
N THR A 245 1.92 5.64 13.64
CA THR A 245 2.22 7.07 13.62
C THR A 245 3.21 7.42 12.50
N ASP A 246 4.31 6.68 12.39
CA ASP A 246 5.33 6.89 11.36
C ASP A 246 4.83 6.53 9.95
N TYR A 247 3.97 5.52 9.84
CA TYR A 247 3.25 5.24 8.59
C TYR A 247 2.41 6.45 8.15
N ILE A 248 1.65 7.06 9.06
CA ILE A 248 0.81 8.23 8.75
C ILE A 248 1.64 9.46 8.37
N LYS A 249 2.85 9.65 8.95
CA LYS A 249 3.81 10.68 8.48
C LYS A 249 4.18 10.49 7.01
N GLY A 250 4.21 9.25 6.53
CA GLY A 250 4.44 8.93 5.12
C GLY A 250 3.19 8.96 4.22
N VAL A 251 1.97 8.96 4.80
CA VAL A 251 0.69 9.02 4.04
C VAL A 251 0.23 10.46 3.83
N VAL A 252 0.13 11.24 4.90
CA VAL A 252 -0.44 12.61 4.87
C VAL A 252 0.16 13.48 3.76
N PRO A 253 1.51 13.55 3.56
CA PRO A 253 2.11 14.41 2.55
C PRO A 253 1.84 13.99 1.10
N TYR A 254 1.33 12.78 0.88
CA TYR A 254 0.98 12.28 -0.45
C TYR A 254 -0.51 12.39 -0.75
N GLU A 255 -1.35 12.45 0.28
CA GLU A 255 -2.80 12.59 0.13
C GLU A 255 -3.24 14.06 0.11
N VAL A 256 -2.55 14.94 0.84
CA VAL A 256 -2.86 16.38 0.88
C VAL A 256 -1.61 17.24 0.75
N SER A 257 -1.77 18.50 0.34
CA SER A 257 -0.64 19.43 0.30
C SER A 257 -0.19 19.81 1.72
N VAL A 258 1.10 19.65 2.01
CA VAL A 258 1.70 20.05 3.31
C VAL A 258 1.65 21.56 3.57
N SER A 259 1.28 22.36 2.56
CA SER A 259 1.05 23.81 2.72
C SER A 259 -0.36 24.16 3.20
N TRP A 260 -1.24 23.19 3.37
CA TRP A 260 -2.59 23.42 3.89
C TRP A 260 -2.56 23.78 5.38
N PRO A 261 -3.64 24.40 5.91
CA PRO A 261 -3.72 24.69 7.33
C PRO A 261 -3.48 23.44 8.19
N VAL A 262 -2.77 23.61 9.30
CA VAL A 262 -2.38 22.49 10.18
C VAL A 262 -3.58 21.65 10.65
N GLU A 263 -4.73 22.29 10.89
CA GLU A 263 -5.95 21.58 11.30
C GLU A 263 -6.52 20.68 10.18
N ALA A 264 -6.28 21.03 8.91
CA ALA A 264 -6.62 20.16 7.79
C ALA A 264 -5.66 18.94 7.72
N LEU A 265 -4.37 19.15 8.00
CA LEU A 265 -3.39 18.05 8.10
C LEU A 265 -3.73 17.10 9.27
N LYS A 266 -4.13 17.62 10.42
CA LYS A 266 -4.61 16.83 11.56
C LYS A 266 -5.88 16.03 11.22
N ALA A 267 -6.83 16.64 10.54
CA ALA A 267 -8.05 15.97 10.09
C ALA A 267 -7.73 14.83 9.13
N GLN A 268 -6.81 15.04 8.17
CA GLN A 268 -6.33 14.01 7.26
C GLN A 268 -5.62 12.88 8.01
N ALA A 269 -4.77 13.20 8.99
CA ALA A 269 -4.08 12.21 9.82
C ALA A 269 -5.08 11.33 10.60
N LEU A 270 -6.13 11.91 11.18
CA LEU A 270 -7.20 11.17 11.87
C LEU A 270 -7.95 10.23 10.90
N CYS A 271 -8.29 10.74 9.71
CA CYS A 271 -8.93 9.92 8.68
C CYS A 271 -8.03 8.76 8.24
N ALA A 272 -6.78 9.04 7.93
CA ALA A 272 -5.82 8.02 7.48
C ALA A 272 -5.59 6.94 8.55
N LYS A 273 -5.42 7.32 9.83
CA LYS A 273 -5.28 6.36 10.94
C LYS A 273 -6.48 5.44 11.10
N CYS A 274 -7.68 6.02 11.13
CA CYS A 274 -8.90 5.24 11.28
C CYS A 274 -9.11 4.28 10.10
N TYR A 275 -8.85 4.75 8.86
CA TYR A 275 -8.89 3.91 7.67
C TYR A 275 -7.88 2.75 7.77
N THR A 276 -6.64 3.03 8.20
CA THR A 276 -5.60 2.02 8.37
C THR A 276 -6.04 0.92 9.32
N ILE A 277 -6.47 1.28 10.54
CA ILE A 277 -6.89 0.30 11.54
C ILE A 277 -8.09 -0.54 11.07
N LYS A 278 -9.04 0.08 10.36
CA LYS A 278 -10.22 -0.64 9.84
C LYS A 278 -9.92 -1.50 8.62
N SER A 279 -8.77 -1.31 7.98
CA SER A 279 -8.32 -2.01 6.78
C SER A 279 -7.18 -2.99 7.01
N LEU A 280 -6.75 -3.19 8.28
CA LEU A 280 -5.73 -4.19 8.61
C LEU A 280 -6.13 -5.57 8.06
N GLY A 281 -5.16 -6.26 7.47
CA GLY A 281 -5.35 -7.57 6.86
C GLY A 281 -6.04 -7.56 5.48
N LYS A 282 -6.33 -6.41 4.88
CA LYS A 282 -6.93 -6.32 3.53
C LYS A 282 -6.14 -7.14 2.48
N HIS A 283 -4.83 -7.20 2.62
CA HIS A 283 -3.93 -7.96 1.74
C HIS A 283 -3.22 -9.12 2.47
N SER A 284 -3.82 -9.69 3.51
CA SER A 284 -3.22 -10.77 4.32
C SER A 284 -2.79 -11.99 3.50
N SER A 285 -3.50 -12.32 2.41
CA SER A 285 -3.12 -13.40 1.49
C SER A 285 -1.78 -13.17 0.78
N LYS A 286 -1.24 -11.95 0.83
CA LYS A 286 0.06 -11.56 0.26
C LYS A 286 1.12 -11.31 1.34
N GLY A 287 0.77 -11.49 2.62
CA GLY A 287 1.66 -11.34 3.76
C GLY A 287 1.75 -9.93 4.35
N PHE A 288 0.87 -8.99 3.96
CA PHE A 288 0.85 -7.62 4.48
C PHE A 288 -0.57 -7.09 4.69
N ASP A 289 -0.71 -5.95 5.38
CA ASP A 289 -2.02 -5.37 5.71
C ASP A 289 -2.58 -4.52 4.57
N LEU A 290 -1.83 -3.51 4.15
CA LEU A 290 -2.22 -2.53 3.14
C LEU A 290 -1.15 -2.43 2.06
N CYS A 291 -1.56 -1.99 0.88
CA CYS A 291 -0.62 -1.62 -0.18
C CYS A 291 -0.29 -0.11 -0.13
N ASN A 292 0.77 0.26 -0.82
CA ASN A 292 1.28 1.63 -0.91
C ASN A 292 0.66 2.45 -2.06
N THR A 293 -0.47 2.00 -2.63
CA THR A 293 -1.13 2.61 -3.78
C THR A 293 -2.52 3.16 -3.42
N THR A 294 -3.19 3.83 -4.35
CA THR A 294 -4.55 4.34 -4.19
C THR A 294 -5.62 3.28 -3.94
N ASP A 295 -5.31 1.98 -4.05
CA ASP A 295 -6.23 0.92 -3.60
C ASP A 295 -6.38 0.90 -2.07
N CYS A 296 -5.36 1.35 -1.33
CA CYS A 296 -5.39 1.58 0.11
C CYS A 296 -5.19 3.06 0.42
N GLN A 297 -3.93 3.50 0.50
CA GLN A 297 -3.51 4.89 0.70
C GLN A 297 -2.16 5.09 0.01
N MET A 298 -1.94 6.27 -0.58
CA MET A 298 -0.64 6.58 -1.18
C MET A 298 0.44 6.64 -0.10
N TYR A 299 1.41 5.73 -0.19
CA TYR A 299 2.54 5.68 0.73
C TYR A 299 3.85 5.49 -0.04
N CYS A 300 4.61 6.56 -0.16
CA CYS A 300 5.90 6.58 -0.84
C CYS A 300 6.98 7.14 0.10
N GLY A 301 7.00 6.64 1.34
CA GLY A 301 7.94 7.09 2.36
C GLY A 301 7.75 8.55 2.77
N THR A 302 8.80 9.15 3.32
CA THR A 302 8.74 10.45 4.00
C THR A 302 9.35 11.62 3.20
N ASN A 303 9.68 11.42 1.91
CA ASN A 303 10.38 12.46 1.12
C ASN A 303 9.62 13.78 1.00
N LYS A 304 8.29 13.78 1.13
CA LYS A 304 7.44 14.97 1.11
C LYS A 304 7.04 15.47 2.50
N ALA A 305 7.40 14.74 3.55
CA ALA A 305 7.11 15.13 4.92
C ALA A 305 7.85 16.41 5.29
N THR A 306 7.23 17.20 6.17
CA THR A 306 7.78 18.44 6.72
C THR A 306 7.55 18.45 8.22
N ASP A 307 8.32 19.23 8.96
CA ASP A 307 8.15 19.39 10.41
C ASP A 307 6.68 19.74 10.78
N VAL A 308 5.99 20.50 9.92
CA VAL A 308 4.58 20.87 10.14
C VAL A 308 3.64 19.69 9.93
N SER A 309 3.88 18.87 8.88
CA SER A 309 3.06 17.67 8.66
C SER A 309 3.29 16.63 9.74
N ASP A 310 4.52 16.44 10.15
CA ASP A 310 4.90 15.47 11.18
C ASP A 310 4.33 15.89 12.56
N ALA A 311 4.47 17.15 12.93
CA ALA A 311 3.84 17.69 14.14
C ALA A 311 2.31 17.54 14.12
N ALA A 312 1.64 17.72 12.97
CA ALA A 312 0.20 17.53 12.86
C ALA A 312 -0.20 16.05 13.08
N VAL A 313 0.61 15.09 12.62
CA VAL A 313 0.41 13.66 12.87
C VAL A 313 0.63 13.34 14.35
N GLU A 314 1.74 13.80 14.94
CA GLU A 314 2.09 13.58 16.35
C GLU A 314 1.06 14.17 17.31
N GLU A 315 0.57 15.39 17.07
CA GLU A 315 -0.47 16.02 17.90
C GLU A 315 -1.81 15.26 17.86
N THR A 316 -1.99 14.37 16.89
CA THR A 316 -3.18 13.49 16.79
C THR A 316 -2.89 12.05 17.23
N GLU A 317 -1.70 11.75 17.76
CA GLU A 317 -1.34 10.42 18.28
C GLU A 317 -2.38 9.93 19.29
N GLY A 318 -2.77 8.66 19.20
CA GLY A 318 -3.77 8.04 20.08
C GLY A 318 -5.19 8.58 19.93
N LEU A 319 -5.46 9.51 18.99
CA LEU A 319 -6.80 10.00 18.69
C LEU A 319 -7.41 9.25 17.50
N PHE A 320 -8.69 8.88 17.64
CA PHE A 320 -9.46 8.20 16.60
C PHE A 320 -10.87 8.77 16.50
N VAL A 321 -11.46 8.70 15.32
CA VAL A 321 -12.88 9.03 15.11
C VAL A 321 -13.73 7.82 15.48
N LEU A 322 -14.64 7.99 16.41
CA LEU A 322 -15.49 6.92 16.94
C LEU A 322 -16.97 7.16 16.61
N TYR A 323 -17.70 6.08 16.39
CA TYR A 323 -19.14 6.01 16.35
C TYR A 323 -19.62 4.86 17.26
N ASP A 324 -20.47 5.15 18.21
CA ASP A 324 -20.93 4.19 19.25
C ASP A 324 -19.78 3.47 19.97
N GLY A 325 -18.64 4.14 20.17
CA GLY A 325 -17.46 3.61 20.84
C GLY A 325 -16.51 2.81 19.95
N GLU A 326 -16.87 2.56 18.69
CA GLU A 326 -16.06 1.83 17.72
C GLU A 326 -15.35 2.79 16.75
N ILE A 327 -14.13 2.44 16.33
CA ILE A 327 -13.40 3.22 15.33
C ILE A 327 -14.17 3.22 14.01
N CYS A 328 -14.38 4.41 13.45
CA CYS A 328 -15.01 4.60 12.15
C CYS A 328 -14.10 4.18 10.99
N THR A 329 -14.68 3.71 9.89
CA THR A 329 -14.01 3.71 8.60
C THR A 329 -14.17 5.09 7.99
N THR A 330 -13.08 5.81 7.85
CA THR A 330 -13.06 7.21 7.41
C THR A 330 -12.52 7.29 5.98
N TYR A 331 -13.40 7.19 5.02
CA TYR A 331 -13.03 7.40 3.62
C TYR A 331 -12.84 8.90 3.34
N TYR A 332 -11.91 9.20 2.43
CA TYR A 332 -11.65 10.57 2.00
C TYR A 332 -11.44 10.64 0.49
N HIS A 333 -11.65 11.80 -0.09
CA HIS A 333 -11.57 12.06 -1.54
C HIS A 333 -11.18 13.52 -1.79
N ALA A 334 -10.76 13.83 -3.01
CA ALA A 334 -10.26 15.16 -3.36
C ALA A 334 -11.37 16.22 -3.43
N SER A 335 -12.59 15.86 -3.82
CA SER A 335 -13.74 16.77 -3.94
C SER A 335 -15.05 16.04 -3.77
N SER A 336 -16.00 16.66 -3.06
CA SER A 336 -17.35 16.16 -2.88
C SER A 336 -18.27 16.49 -4.06
N GLY A 337 -17.89 17.46 -4.92
CA GLY A 337 -18.78 18.00 -5.94
C GLY A 337 -19.99 18.78 -5.37
N GLY A 338 -19.92 19.20 -4.09
CA GLY A 338 -20.98 19.94 -3.37
C GLY A 338 -21.77 19.11 -2.37
N TYR A 339 -21.76 17.79 -2.47
CA TYR A 339 -22.38 16.87 -1.51
C TYR A 339 -21.57 15.57 -1.43
N THR A 340 -21.43 15.02 -0.23
CA THR A 340 -21.03 13.62 -0.08
C THR A 340 -22.19 12.70 -0.47
N GLU A 341 -21.98 11.39 -0.46
CA GLU A 341 -23.02 10.40 -0.82
C GLU A 341 -23.21 9.38 0.30
N ASP A 342 -24.43 8.85 0.43
CA ASP A 342 -24.70 7.72 1.32
C ASP A 342 -23.91 6.49 0.88
N ALA A 343 -23.17 5.89 1.80
CA ALA A 343 -22.40 4.68 1.53
C ALA A 343 -23.29 3.52 0.98
N GLY A 344 -24.54 3.46 1.41
CA GLY A 344 -25.54 2.49 0.93
C GLY A 344 -25.81 2.61 -0.56
N ASN A 345 -25.77 3.81 -1.10
CA ASN A 345 -26.02 4.06 -2.51
C ASN A 345 -24.85 3.60 -3.40
N ILE A 346 -23.61 3.70 -2.91
CA ILE A 346 -22.40 3.38 -3.68
C ILE A 346 -21.97 1.93 -3.46
N TRP A 347 -21.94 1.48 -2.19
CA TRP A 347 -21.39 0.18 -1.82
C TRP A 347 -22.43 -0.85 -1.40
N GLY A 348 -23.74 -0.47 -1.43
CA GLY A 348 -24.83 -1.37 -1.07
C GLY A 348 -24.96 -1.68 0.43
N LYS A 349 -24.14 -1.06 1.28
CA LYS A 349 -24.14 -1.22 2.73
C LYS A 349 -24.42 0.10 3.40
N ASP A 350 -25.53 0.18 4.15
CA ASP A 350 -25.84 1.37 4.94
C ASP A 350 -24.88 1.48 6.13
N ILE A 351 -24.18 2.60 6.20
CA ILE A 351 -23.25 2.92 7.28
C ILE A 351 -23.76 4.20 7.97
N PRO A 352 -24.15 4.14 9.26
CA PRO A 352 -24.90 5.23 9.90
C PRO A 352 -24.19 6.58 9.90
N TYR A 353 -22.88 6.61 9.90
CA TYR A 353 -22.04 7.82 9.92
C TYR A 353 -21.49 8.23 8.54
N LEU A 354 -21.76 7.46 7.46
CA LEU A 354 -21.38 7.82 6.08
C LEU A 354 -22.62 8.16 5.29
N LYS A 355 -23.14 9.35 5.52
CA LYS A 355 -24.36 9.89 4.93
C LYS A 355 -24.07 11.08 4.00
N ALA A 356 -25.00 11.35 3.10
CA ALA A 356 -24.95 12.53 2.26
C ALA A 356 -25.00 13.79 3.12
N VAL A 357 -24.01 14.66 2.97
CA VAL A 357 -23.90 15.95 3.64
C VAL A 357 -23.53 17.01 2.60
N GLU A 358 -24.17 18.18 2.69
CA GLU A 358 -23.81 19.32 1.86
C GLU A 358 -22.40 19.85 2.23
N ASP A 359 -21.57 20.04 1.21
CA ASP A 359 -20.27 20.69 1.34
C ASP A 359 -20.41 22.19 1.02
N THR A 360 -20.65 22.99 2.04
CA THR A 360 -20.85 24.45 1.93
C THR A 360 -19.55 25.23 1.75
N TYR A 361 -18.39 24.58 1.84
CA TYR A 361 -17.07 25.21 1.76
C TYR A 361 -16.35 24.99 0.44
N LEU A 362 -17.02 24.34 -0.52
CA LEU A 362 -16.45 24.09 -1.84
C LEU A 362 -16.25 25.40 -2.61
N GLU A 363 -15.01 25.89 -2.71
CA GLU A 363 -14.68 27.19 -3.30
C GLU A 363 -14.62 27.16 -4.84
N SER A 364 -14.31 26.02 -5.44
CA SER A 364 -14.18 25.91 -6.89
C SER A 364 -14.58 24.54 -7.40
N LEU A 365 -15.44 24.55 -8.40
CA LEU A 365 -15.82 23.36 -9.14
C LEU A 365 -14.96 23.28 -10.40
N ARG A 366 -14.47 22.09 -10.72
CA ARG A 366 -13.73 21.83 -11.97
C ARG A 366 -14.61 20.97 -12.85
N PRO A 367 -15.35 21.56 -13.80
CA PRO A 367 -16.18 20.78 -14.71
C PRO A 367 -15.30 19.88 -15.57
N PHE A 368 -15.75 18.67 -15.79
CA PHE A 368 -15.17 17.69 -16.70
C PHE A 368 -16.18 17.44 -17.83
N SER A 369 -15.72 17.32 -19.05
CA SER A 369 -16.53 16.86 -20.15
C SER A 369 -15.73 15.92 -21.04
N CYS A 370 -16.37 14.89 -21.58
CA CYS A 370 -15.80 14.07 -22.64
C CYS A 370 -16.91 13.71 -23.63
N THR A 371 -16.55 13.58 -24.89
CA THR A 371 -17.47 13.13 -25.95
C THR A 371 -17.06 11.73 -26.37
N LEU A 372 -18.02 10.81 -26.34
CA LEU A 372 -17.91 9.45 -26.85
C LEU A 372 -19.01 9.21 -27.87
N ASP A 373 -18.70 8.61 -28.98
CA ASP A 373 -19.73 8.05 -29.87
C ASP A 373 -20.17 6.65 -29.39
N LEU A 374 -21.24 6.13 -29.94
CA LEU A 374 -21.77 4.81 -29.55
C LEU A 374 -20.78 3.68 -29.87
N ASP A 375 -19.95 3.84 -30.93
CA ASP A 375 -18.93 2.86 -31.30
C ASP A 375 -17.81 2.83 -30.22
N ASP A 376 -17.41 3.98 -29.70
CA ASP A 376 -16.45 4.08 -28.60
C ASP A 376 -17.00 3.43 -27.31
N ILE A 377 -18.27 3.70 -26.97
CA ILE A 377 -18.94 3.12 -25.82
C ILE A 377 -19.02 1.59 -25.95
N THR A 378 -19.45 1.12 -27.12
CA THR A 378 -19.51 -0.31 -27.46
C THR A 378 -18.14 -0.96 -27.27
N TRP A 379 -17.11 -0.37 -27.89
CA TRP A 379 -15.74 -0.89 -27.79
C TRP A 379 -15.24 -0.96 -26.34
N ILE A 380 -15.47 0.10 -25.54
CA ILE A 380 -15.05 0.13 -24.13
C ILE A 380 -15.72 -0.98 -23.32
N LEU A 381 -17.04 -1.14 -23.47
CA LEU A 381 -17.81 -2.09 -22.69
C LEU A 381 -17.55 -3.53 -23.13
N GLN A 382 -17.36 -3.79 -24.43
CA GLN A 382 -16.96 -5.12 -24.95
C GLN A 382 -15.55 -5.48 -24.52
N ALA A 383 -14.58 -4.56 -24.61
CA ALA A 383 -13.19 -4.77 -24.16
C ALA A 383 -13.09 -5.14 -22.66
N LYS A 384 -14.07 -4.70 -21.86
CA LYS A 384 -14.20 -5.05 -20.43
C LYS A 384 -15.04 -6.32 -20.19
N GLY A 385 -15.58 -6.93 -21.23
CA GLY A 385 -16.44 -8.11 -21.11
C GLY A 385 -17.78 -7.83 -20.44
N TYR A 386 -18.29 -6.59 -20.51
CA TYR A 386 -19.56 -6.22 -19.90
C TYR A 386 -20.75 -6.48 -20.81
N ILE A 387 -20.57 -6.39 -22.12
CA ILE A 387 -21.55 -6.65 -23.18
C ILE A 387 -20.87 -7.41 -24.33
N ASP A 388 -21.70 -8.02 -25.20
CA ASP A 388 -21.26 -8.77 -26.40
C ASP A 388 -21.91 -8.26 -27.68
N GLN A 389 -22.79 -7.25 -27.57
CA GLN A 389 -23.52 -6.60 -28.67
C GLN A 389 -23.23 -5.11 -28.73
N ASP A 390 -23.62 -4.44 -29.78
CA ASP A 390 -23.43 -3.02 -29.95
C ASP A 390 -24.45 -2.22 -29.14
N VAL A 391 -24.05 -1.04 -28.68
CA VAL A 391 -24.87 -0.12 -27.90
C VAL A 391 -25.69 0.74 -28.85
N GLU A 392 -27.02 0.75 -28.68
CA GLU A 392 -27.96 1.58 -29.43
C GLU A 392 -28.23 2.92 -28.73
N ASP A 393 -28.30 2.90 -27.38
CA ASP A 393 -28.55 4.11 -26.58
C ASP A 393 -27.93 3.96 -25.19
N MET A 394 -27.74 5.10 -24.51
CA MET A 394 -27.24 5.15 -23.14
C MET A 394 -27.86 6.31 -22.37
N TYR A 395 -28.30 6.05 -21.14
CA TYR A 395 -28.90 7.07 -20.27
C TYR A 395 -28.66 6.78 -18.77
N VAL A 396 -28.75 7.83 -17.96
CA VAL A 396 -28.79 7.67 -16.51
C VAL A 396 -30.18 7.22 -16.10
N SER A 397 -30.29 6.01 -15.57
CA SER A 397 -31.56 5.43 -15.16
C SER A 397 -31.92 5.71 -13.69
N LYS A 398 -30.98 6.20 -12.91
CA LYS A 398 -31.23 6.57 -11.51
C LYS A 398 -30.20 7.58 -10.98
N TYR A 399 -30.70 8.65 -10.36
CA TYR A 399 -29.92 9.58 -9.55
C TYR A 399 -30.19 9.41 -8.07
N SER A 400 -29.24 9.79 -7.23
CA SER A 400 -29.45 9.96 -5.79
C SER A 400 -30.21 11.25 -5.49
N PRO A 401 -30.77 11.41 -4.27
CA PRO A 401 -31.41 12.67 -3.86
C PRO A 401 -30.49 13.88 -3.91
N VAL A 402 -29.17 13.68 -3.93
CA VAL A 402 -28.16 14.75 -4.00
C VAL A 402 -27.55 14.91 -5.39
N GLY A 403 -28.09 14.21 -6.41
CA GLY A 403 -27.72 14.35 -7.82
C GLY A 403 -26.56 13.52 -8.32
N ASN A 404 -26.11 12.53 -7.57
CA ASN A 404 -25.09 11.58 -8.05
C ASN A 404 -25.72 10.45 -8.86
N VAL A 405 -25.06 10.01 -9.91
CA VAL A 405 -25.51 8.87 -10.73
C VAL A 405 -25.38 7.58 -9.92
N LEU A 406 -26.50 6.91 -9.70
CA LEU A 406 -26.58 5.62 -9.03
C LEU A 406 -26.71 4.45 -10.00
N ALA A 407 -27.28 4.70 -11.19
CA ALA A 407 -27.42 3.69 -12.23
C ALA A 407 -27.27 4.30 -13.61
N LEU A 408 -26.40 3.71 -14.41
CA LEU A 408 -26.18 3.97 -15.82
C LEU A 408 -26.68 2.78 -16.62
N THR A 409 -27.58 2.99 -17.59
CA THR A 409 -28.13 1.93 -18.42
C THR A 409 -27.77 2.14 -19.88
N VAL A 410 -27.33 1.08 -20.53
CA VAL A 410 -27.18 1.02 -22.01
C VAL A 410 -28.22 0.10 -22.58
N GLU A 411 -28.79 0.49 -23.75
CA GLU A 411 -29.64 -0.34 -24.60
C GLU A 411 -28.78 -0.96 -25.69
N LEU A 412 -28.99 -2.25 -25.95
CA LEU A 412 -28.27 -3.01 -26.96
C LEU A 412 -29.12 -3.20 -28.21
N GLU A 413 -28.48 -3.48 -29.35
CA GLU A 413 -29.19 -3.63 -30.64
C GLU A 413 -30.32 -4.68 -30.64
N ASP A 414 -30.24 -5.69 -29.77
CA ASP A 414 -31.34 -6.69 -29.63
C ASP A 414 -32.50 -6.22 -28.75
N GLY A 415 -32.45 -4.99 -28.25
CA GLY A 415 -33.46 -4.41 -27.36
C GLY A 415 -33.26 -4.82 -25.88
N SER A 416 -32.23 -5.58 -25.55
CA SER A 416 -31.90 -5.86 -24.17
C SER A 416 -31.17 -4.68 -23.53
N THR A 417 -31.12 -4.65 -22.20
CA THR A 417 -30.45 -3.58 -21.45
C THR A 417 -29.39 -4.10 -20.49
N LYS A 418 -28.33 -3.33 -20.31
CA LYS A 418 -27.33 -3.54 -19.26
C LYS A 418 -27.24 -2.33 -18.35
N THR A 419 -27.44 -2.55 -17.04
CA THR A 419 -27.39 -1.49 -16.04
C THR A 419 -26.15 -1.65 -15.17
N PHE A 420 -25.38 -0.58 -15.02
CA PHE A 420 -24.24 -0.45 -14.12
C PHE A 420 -24.65 0.34 -12.88
N THR A 421 -24.37 -0.19 -11.69
CA THR A 421 -24.76 0.42 -10.41
C THR A 421 -23.56 0.56 -9.49
N GLY A 422 -23.70 1.36 -8.42
CA GLY A 422 -22.62 1.65 -7.47
C GLY A 422 -21.43 2.30 -8.18
N ASP A 423 -20.22 1.99 -7.80
CA ASP A 423 -19.02 2.56 -8.41
C ASP A 423 -18.89 2.24 -9.92
N ARG A 424 -19.53 1.16 -10.40
CA ARG A 424 -19.55 0.85 -11.82
C ARG A 424 -20.38 1.84 -12.65
N ALA A 425 -21.36 2.52 -12.06
CA ALA A 425 -22.06 3.60 -12.75
C ALA A 425 -21.11 4.71 -13.19
N ARG A 426 -20.01 4.93 -12.46
CA ARG A 426 -18.95 5.88 -12.78
C ARG A 426 -17.84 5.26 -13.64
N THR A 427 -17.40 4.05 -13.29
CA THR A 427 -16.15 3.50 -13.84
C THR A 427 -16.34 2.62 -15.09
N ALA A 428 -17.58 2.27 -15.44
CA ALA A 428 -17.86 1.39 -16.59
C ALA A 428 -17.25 1.92 -17.90
N LEU A 429 -17.30 3.23 -18.12
CA LEU A 429 -16.79 3.89 -19.32
C LEU A 429 -15.32 4.37 -19.22
N ASN A 430 -14.65 4.25 -18.08
CA ASN A 430 -13.25 4.65 -17.97
C ASN A 430 -12.37 3.80 -18.89
N SER A 431 -11.54 4.43 -19.71
CA SER A 431 -10.67 3.75 -20.66
C SER A 431 -9.41 4.56 -20.92
N ALA A 432 -8.26 4.02 -20.54
CA ALA A 432 -6.96 4.63 -20.85
C ALA A 432 -6.72 4.70 -22.36
N THR A 433 -7.16 3.67 -23.11
CA THR A 433 -7.00 3.60 -24.58
C THR A 433 -7.81 4.68 -25.29
N LYS A 434 -8.98 5.01 -24.79
CA LYS A 434 -9.83 6.08 -25.35
C LYS A 434 -9.61 7.43 -24.65
N GLY A 435 -8.72 7.50 -23.64
CA GLY A 435 -8.41 8.71 -22.90
C GLY A 435 -9.58 9.21 -22.02
N VAL A 436 -10.47 8.32 -21.62
CA VAL A 436 -11.67 8.67 -20.84
C VAL A 436 -11.50 8.29 -19.39
N THR A 437 -11.74 9.25 -18.50
CA THR A 437 -11.81 9.04 -17.07
C THR A 437 -12.96 9.86 -16.50
N ILE A 438 -14.00 9.19 -16.02
CA ILE A 438 -15.09 9.82 -15.29
C ILE A 438 -14.68 9.91 -13.82
N GLY A 439 -14.34 11.12 -13.36
CA GLY A 439 -13.73 11.36 -12.04
C GLY A 439 -14.75 11.37 -10.90
N SER A 440 -16.03 11.63 -11.17
CA SER A 440 -17.10 11.82 -10.19
C SER A 440 -18.34 10.99 -10.52
N HIS A 441 -19.15 10.70 -9.49
CA HIS A 441 -20.51 10.18 -9.69
C HIS A 441 -21.51 11.28 -10.11
N ARG A 442 -21.12 12.54 -10.03
CA ARG A 442 -21.97 13.67 -10.42
C ARG A 442 -21.70 14.03 -11.87
N TYR A 443 -22.47 13.46 -12.77
CA TYR A 443 -22.42 13.75 -14.21
C TYR A 443 -23.80 13.60 -14.86
N THR A 444 -23.95 14.19 -16.03
CA THR A 444 -25.12 14.05 -16.88
C THR A 444 -24.71 13.50 -18.24
N ILE A 445 -25.67 12.97 -18.98
CA ILE A 445 -25.50 12.53 -20.37
C ILE A 445 -26.33 13.44 -21.24
N ASN A 446 -25.69 14.18 -22.15
CA ASN A 446 -26.37 15.05 -23.08
C ASN A 446 -27.05 14.23 -24.18
N GLY A 447 -28.39 14.34 -24.28
CA GLY A 447 -29.24 13.64 -25.23
C GLY A 447 -30.31 12.74 -24.61
N GLY A 448 -30.26 12.50 -23.28
CA GLY A 448 -31.33 11.79 -22.57
C GLY A 448 -32.36 12.78 -22.00
N SER A 449 -33.67 12.45 -22.13
CA SER A 449 -34.73 13.21 -21.47
C SER A 449 -34.77 12.84 -20.00
N ALA A 450 -34.16 13.66 -19.13
CA ALA A 450 -34.35 13.53 -17.69
C ALA A 450 -35.52 14.39 -17.25
N GLU A 451 -36.65 13.77 -16.93
CA GLU A 451 -37.75 14.42 -16.18
C GLU A 451 -37.46 14.52 -14.66
N GLU A 452 -36.21 14.50 -14.23
CA GLU A 452 -35.88 14.46 -12.81
C GLU A 452 -35.40 15.81 -12.30
N THR A 453 -35.91 16.20 -11.13
CA THR A 453 -35.50 17.40 -10.40
C THR A 453 -34.47 17.06 -9.36
N VAL A 454 -33.43 17.88 -9.24
CA VAL A 454 -32.41 17.78 -8.19
C VAL A 454 -32.69 18.86 -7.13
N ASN A 455 -32.58 18.50 -5.86
CA ASN A 455 -32.75 19.47 -4.78
C ASN A 455 -31.39 20.16 -4.53
N ILE A 456 -31.30 21.45 -4.90
CA ILE A 456 -30.14 22.30 -4.62
C ILE A 456 -30.58 23.35 -3.62
N ASN A 457 -29.99 23.33 -2.42
CA ASN A 457 -30.28 24.27 -1.34
C ASN A 457 -31.78 24.39 -1.00
N GLY A 458 -32.51 23.27 -1.00
CA GLY A 458 -33.94 23.27 -0.70
C GLY A 458 -34.86 23.67 -1.86
N THR A 459 -34.30 23.97 -3.03
CA THR A 459 -35.05 24.27 -4.24
C THR A 459 -34.98 23.09 -5.21
N GLN A 460 -36.11 22.57 -5.63
CA GLN A 460 -36.16 21.60 -6.71
C GLN A 460 -35.89 22.31 -8.04
N VAL A 461 -34.81 21.95 -8.69
CA VAL A 461 -34.39 22.48 -10.00
C VAL A 461 -34.47 21.32 -10.99
N GLY A 462 -35.11 21.52 -12.10
CA GLY A 462 -35.12 20.55 -13.20
C GLY A 462 -33.69 20.37 -13.72
N LEU A 463 -33.29 19.14 -14.04
CA LEU A 463 -31.97 18.92 -14.64
C LEU A 463 -31.79 19.72 -15.93
N ASP A 464 -32.88 19.93 -16.67
CA ASP A 464 -32.93 20.78 -17.87
C ASP A 464 -32.65 22.26 -17.58
N ASP A 465 -32.95 22.74 -16.36
CA ASP A 465 -32.70 24.12 -15.95
C ASP A 465 -31.25 24.36 -15.48
N LEU A 466 -30.53 23.27 -15.12
CA LEU A 466 -29.12 23.31 -14.73
C LEU A 466 -28.19 23.31 -15.94
N PHE A 467 -28.63 22.71 -17.06
CA PHE A 467 -27.82 22.53 -18.26
C PHE A 467 -28.64 22.89 -19.48
N ALA A 468 -28.73 24.17 -19.81
CA ALA A 468 -29.53 24.68 -20.92
C ALA A 468 -29.03 24.19 -22.27
N GLN A 469 -29.91 23.49 -23.00
CA GLN A 469 -30.02 23.34 -24.43
C GLN A 469 -29.22 22.25 -25.14
N GLY A 470 -29.81 21.07 -25.22
CA GLY A 470 -29.64 20.20 -26.38
C GLY A 470 -30.99 20.17 -27.17
N ASP A 471 -30.98 20.17 -28.50
CA ASP A 471 -32.09 20.33 -29.42
C ASP A 471 -32.92 19.07 -29.68
N GLY A 472 -32.99 18.12 -28.76
CA GLY A 472 -33.95 16.98 -28.77
C GLY A 472 -33.75 15.97 -29.90
N LYS A 473 -32.62 15.91 -30.56
CA LYS A 473 -32.29 14.87 -31.55
C LYS A 473 -31.46 13.76 -30.93
N LYS A 474 -31.80 12.49 -31.27
CA LYS A 474 -30.92 11.34 -30.94
C LYS A 474 -29.50 11.66 -31.37
N ALA A 475 -28.63 11.85 -30.41
CA ALA A 475 -27.24 12.19 -30.68
C ALA A 475 -26.51 10.95 -31.18
N LYS A 476 -25.74 11.10 -32.25
CA LYS A 476 -24.76 10.08 -32.67
C LYS A 476 -23.54 10.02 -31.75
N SER A 477 -23.46 10.93 -30.76
CA SER A 477 -22.44 11.03 -29.75
C SER A 477 -23.05 11.37 -28.39
N VAL A 478 -22.43 10.89 -27.32
CA VAL A 478 -22.80 11.16 -25.94
C VAL A 478 -21.75 12.04 -25.31
N ASP A 479 -22.14 13.25 -24.94
CA ASP A 479 -21.28 14.14 -24.15
C ASP A 479 -21.51 13.84 -22.66
N LEU A 480 -20.45 13.45 -21.97
CA LEU A 480 -20.45 13.28 -20.52
C LEU A 480 -19.95 14.59 -19.91
N GLU A 481 -20.86 15.34 -19.32
CA GLU A 481 -20.52 16.53 -18.55
C GLU A 481 -20.52 16.22 -17.07
N ASP A 482 -19.42 16.50 -16.42
CA ASP A 482 -19.29 16.45 -14.98
C ASP A 482 -19.91 17.71 -14.39
N GLY A 483 -21.03 17.57 -13.74
CA GLY A 483 -21.61 18.67 -12.99
C GLY A 483 -20.73 18.99 -11.79
N LEU A 484 -19.78 19.85 -11.96
CA LEU A 484 -19.18 20.63 -10.89
C LEU A 484 -18.30 19.81 -9.89
N PHE A 485 -17.00 19.83 -10.09
CA PHE A 485 -15.98 19.50 -9.06
C PHE A 485 -15.73 20.67 -8.12
#